data_81f0db4bfea4fdbf3a820211dd1f3a00
#
_entry.id   81f0db4bfea4fdbf3a820211dd1f3a00
#
_cell.length_a   1.000
_cell.length_b   1.000
_cell.length_c   1.000
_cell.angle_alpha   90.00
_cell.angle_beta   90.00
_cell.angle_gamma   90.00
#
_symmetry.space_group_name_H-M   'P 1'
#
loop_
_entity.id
_entity.type
_entity.pdbx_description
1 polymer ?
#
loop_
_entity_poly.entity_id
_entity_poly.type
_entity_poly.pdbx_seq_one_letter_code
_entity_poly.pdbx_strand_id
1 'polypeptide(L)'
;MSSEQDEAHRDSREAGSAALRSLSVMEFVANSERSVSLTEIMQAVNLPKPTVFRILTTLEEAGMLLREPDAKRYVPGERLANIAANVLLHSPHRSARRAILEELVEKVGETCNLTIPNGHYVMYLDRVESSWPLRINLHAGSKVPLYASASGKLFLAHSPKRMRDRLLTSAPLIA
;
A
#
# COMPACT_ATOMS: atom_id res chain seq x y z
N MET A 1 10.90 -39.43 6.88
CA MET A 1 11.00 -38.96 8.29
C MET A 1 11.96 -37.79 8.49
N SER A 2 12.99 -37.61 7.64
CA SER A 2 13.96 -36.49 7.79
C SER A 2 13.40 -35.12 7.29
N SER A 3 12.58 -35.10 6.25
CA SER A 3 12.04 -33.87 5.64
C SER A 3 10.99 -33.15 6.49
N GLU A 4 10.14 -33.89 7.19
CA GLU A 4 9.13 -33.33 8.08
C GLU A 4 9.73 -32.73 9.38
N GLN A 5 10.83 -33.25 9.84
CA GLN A 5 11.58 -32.71 10.97
C GLN A 5 12.36 -31.45 10.60
N ASP A 6 12.84 -31.33 9.38
CA ASP A 6 13.53 -30.13 8.86
C ASP A 6 12.55 -29.00 8.59
N GLU A 7 11.34 -29.27 8.09
CA GLU A 7 10.27 -28.28 7.95
C GLU A 7 9.77 -27.77 9.30
N ALA A 8 9.51 -28.66 10.26
CA ALA A 8 9.11 -28.26 11.61
C ALA A 8 10.18 -27.45 12.34
N HIS A 9 11.47 -27.69 12.05
CA HIS A 9 12.61 -26.96 12.62
C HIS A 9 12.83 -25.60 11.95
N ARG A 10 12.49 -25.45 10.65
CA ARG A 10 12.44 -24.17 9.93
C ARG A 10 11.29 -23.31 10.45
N ASP A 11 10.09 -23.85 10.55
CA ASP A 11 8.90 -23.16 11.09
C ASP A 11 9.15 -22.64 12.51
N SER A 12 9.81 -23.42 13.39
CA SER A 12 10.13 -22.98 14.74
C SER A 12 11.23 -21.92 14.82
N ARG A 13 12.19 -21.91 13.89
CA ARG A 13 13.20 -20.86 13.76
C ARG A 13 12.65 -19.58 13.15
N GLU A 14 11.73 -19.68 12.19
CA GLU A 14 11.04 -18.54 11.58
C GLU A 14 10.12 -17.84 12.60
N ALA A 15 9.36 -18.58 13.39
CA ALA A 15 8.56 -18.00 14.49
C ALA A 15 9.43 -17.35 15.59
N GLY A 16 10.73 -17.69 15.66
CA GLY A 16 11.64 -17.20 16.69
C GLY A 16 12.27 -15.83 16.45
N SER A 17 12.43 -15.40 15.18
CA SER A 17 13.09 -14.13 14.85
C SER A 17 12.21 -12.92 15.14
N ALA A 18 12.74 -11.89 15.84
CA ALA A 18 12.03 -10.63 16.08
C ALA A 18 11.64 -9.93 14.77
N ALA A 19 12.47 -10.04 13.73
CA ALA A 19 12.19 -9.49 12.41
C ALA A 19 10.99 -10.17 11.73
N LEU A 20 10.95 -11.50 11.75
CA LEU A 20 9.86 -12.27 11.15
C LEU A 20 8.53 -12.03 11.88
N ARG A 21 8.53 -11.95 13.21
CA ARG A 21 7.33 -11.57 13.97
C ARG A 21 6.81 -10.18 13.58
N SER A 22 7.70 -9.23 13.35
CA SER A 22 7.31 -7.88 12.88
C SER A 22 6.75 -7.91 11.47
N LEU A 23 7.32 -8.72 10.57
CA LEU A 23 6.79 -8.96 9.23
C LEU A 23 5.39 -9.58 9.27
N SER A 24 5.17 -10.63 10.07
CA SER A 24 3.85 -11.26 10.21
C SER A 24 2.77 -10.28 10.71
N VAL A 25 3.13 -9.37 11.62
CA VAL A 25 2.20 -8.31 12.06
C VAL A 25 1.89 -7.35 10.91
N MET A 26 2.90 -6.91 10.14
CA MET A 26 2.67 -6.03 8.98
C MET A 26 1.84 -6.71 7.89
N GLU A 27 2.12 -7.96 7.58
CA GLU A 27 1.37 -8.76 6.60
C GLU A 27 -0.09 -8.88 6.98
N PHE A 28 -0.38 -9.21 8.23
CA PHE A 28 -1.77 -9.30 8.70
C PHE A 28 -2.50 -7.97 8.56
N VAL A 29 -1.88 -6.85 8.97
CA VAL A 29 -2.49 -5.52 8.85
C VAL A 29 -2.66 -5.12 7.38
N ALA A 30 -1.68 -5.41 6.53
CA ALA A 30 -1.71 -5.05 5.10
C ALA A 30 -2.76 -5.85 4.31
N ASN A 31 -2.99 -7.11 4.67
CA ASN A 31 -3.97 -7.98 4.02
C ASN A 31 -5.41 -7.78 4.53
N SER A 32 -5.59 -6.97 5.57
CA SER A 32 -6.91 -6.72 6.14
C SER A 32 -7.65 -5.63 5.37
N GLU A 33 -8.90 -5.89 4.96
CA GLU A 33 -9.76 -4.92 4.25
C GLU A 33 -10.17 -3.73 5.11
N ARG A 34 -10.06 -3.85 6.43
CA ARG A 34 -10.42 -2.83 7.41
C ARG A 34 -9.31 -2.64 8.44
N SER A 35 -9.39 -1.54 9.18
CA SER A 35 -8.49 -1.35 10.32
C SER A 35 -8.65 -2.46 11.37
N VAL A 36 -7.56 -2.90 11.97
CA VAL A 36 -7.51 -4.05 12.89
C VAL A 36 -7.11 -3.61 14.30
N SER A 37 -7.68 -4.26 15.31
CA SER A 37 -7.37 -4.01 16.72
C SER A 37 -6.17 -4.82 17.18
N LEU A 38 -5.56 -4.44 18.31
CA LEU A 38 -4.52 -5.20 18.98
C LEU A 38 -4.95 -6.67 19.22
N THR A 39 -6.20 -6.89 19.63
CA THR A 39 -6.71 -8.25 19.93
C THR A 39 -6.78 -9.12 18.67
N GLU A 40 -7.27 -8.56 17.56
CA GLU A 40 -7.32 -9.27 16.28
C GLU A 40 -5.91 -9.63 15.79
N ILE A 41 -4.95 -8.72 15.93
CA ILE A 41 -3.55 -8.98 15.58
C ILE A 41 -2.96 -10.09 16.45
N MET A 42 -3.15 -10.02 17.78
CA MET A 42 -2.66 -11.05 18.71
C MET A 42 -3.15 -12.45 18.34
N GLN A 43 -4.43 -12.56 18.02
CA GLN A 43 -5.05 -13.84 17.62
C GLN A 43 -4.47 -14.36 16.29
N ALA A 44 -4.30 -13.46 15.32
CA ALA A 44 -3.81 -13.84 14.00
C ALA A 44 -2.34 -14.29 14.00
N VAL A 45 -1.46 -13.58 14.75
CA VAL A 45 -0.04 -13.90 14.77
C VAL A 45 0.36 -14.83 15.94
N ASN A 46 -0.59 -15.22 16.77
CA ASN A 46 -0.39 -16.11 17.94
C ASN A 46 0.76 -15.66 18.86
N LEU A 47 0.80 -14.38 19.19
CA LEU A 47 1.84 -13.79 20.05
C LEU A 47 1.23 -13.15 21.32
N PRO A 48 1.97 -13.17 22.46
CA PRO A 48 1.53 -12.53 23.69
C PRO A 48 1.35 -11.01 23.52
N LYS A 49 0.39 -10.43 24.25
CA LYS A 49 0.06 -9.01 24.23
C LYS A 49 1.28 -8.08 24.38
N PRO A 50 2.21 -8.28 25.32
CA PRO A 50 3.38 -7.42 25.48
C PRO A 50 4.29 -7.42 24.24
N THR A 51 4.42 -8.58 23.58
CA THR A 51 5.23 -8.72 22.37
C THR A 51 4.59 -7.97 21.20
N VAL A 52 3.30 -8.20 20.95
CA VAL A 52 2.56 -7.50 19.87
C VAL A 52 2.55 -6.01 20.11
N PHE A 53 2.31 -5.57 21.34
CA PHE A 53 2.32 -4.15 21.69
C PHE A 53 3.67 -3.48 21.36
N ARG A 54 4.80 -4.10 21.75
CA ARG A 54 6.14 -3.60 21.44
C ARG A 54 6.41 -3.55 19.94
N ILE A 55 5.99 -4.57 19.19
CA ILE A 55 6.12 -4.59 17.72
C ILE A 55 5.31 -3.44 17.09
N LEU A 56 4.06 -3.27 17.51
CA LEU A 56 3.20 -2.22 17.00
C LEU A 56 3.76 -0.82 17.28
N THR A 57 4.28 -0.58 18.49
CA THR A 57 4.95 0.69 18.83
C THR A 57 6.12 0.95 17.90
N THR A 58 7.01 -0.03 17.72
CA THR A 58 8.16 0.11 16.81
C THR A 58 7.74 0.36 15.36
N LEU A 59 6.71 -0.34 14.86
CA LEU A 59 6.22 -0.17 13.49
C LEU A 59 5.49 1.16 13.30
N GLU A 60 4.81 1.67 14.32
CA GLU A 60 4.16 2.99 14.32
C GLU A 60 5.22 4.10 14.31
N GLU A 61 6.23 4.06 15.18
CA GLU A 61 7.36 4.98 15.19
C GLU A 61 8.14 5.00 13.88
N ALA A 62 8.27 3.83 13.24
CA ALA A 62 8.91 3.70 11.93
C ALA A 62 8.02 4.16 10.76
N GLY A 63 6.76 4.54 10.98
CA GLY A 63 5.80 4.93 9.94
C GLY A 63 5.33 3.76 9.05
N MET A 64 5.61 2.51 9.46
CA MET A 64 5.17 1.31 8.74
C MET A 64 3.69 1.02 8.97
N LEU A 65 3.21 1.28 10.16
CA LEU A 65 1.81 1.23 10.54
C LEU A 65 1.36 2.59 11.04
N LEU A 66 0.07 2.85 10.94
CA LEU A 66 -0.59 4.02 11.50
C LEU A 66 -1.67 3.56 12.47
N ARG A 67 -1.69 4.13 13.67
CA ARG A 67 -2.76 3.93 14.64
C ARG A 67 -3.84 5.00 14.46
N GLU A 68 -5.07 4.58 14.28
CA GLU A 68 -6.21 5.48 14.23
C GLU A 68 -6.53 6.04 15.62
N PRO A 69 -6.56 7.37 15.81
CA PRO A 69 -6.68 7.98 17.15
C PRO A 69 -7.93 7.54 17.90
N ASP A 70 -9.10 7.57 17.23
CA ASP A 70 -10.40 7.37 17.86
C ASP A 70 -10.71 5.89 18.16
N ALA A 71 -10.17 4.95 17.38
CA ALA A 71 -10.55 3.55 17.46
C ALA A 71 -9.46 2.63 18.02
N LYS A 72 -8.27 3.16 18.30
CA LYS A 72 -7.09 2.37 18.71
C LYS A 72 -6.83 1.18 17.78
N ARG A 73 -7.12 1.35 16.49
CA ARG A 73 -6.96 0.34 15.46
C ARG A 73 -5.80 0.70 14.54
N TYR A 74 -5.25 -0.28 13.86
CA TYR A 74 -4.07 -0.15 13.02
C TYR A 74 -4.42 -0.33 11.55
N VAL A 75 -3.74 0.45 10.71
CA VAL A 75 -3.79 0.39 9.24
C VAL A 75 -2.37 0.49 8.69
N PRO A 76 -2.11 0.11 7.43
CA PRO A 76 -0.83 0.36 6.78
C PRO A 76 -0.46 1.85 6.85
N GLY A 77 0.79 2.12 7.25
CA GLY A 77 1.36 3.46 7.29
C GLY A 77 1.90 3.90 5.92
N GLU A 78 2.22 5.19 5.80
CA GLU A 78 2.69 5.77 4.54
C GLU A 78 3.98 5.13 4.04
N ARG A 79 4.90 4.78 4.93
CA ARG A 79 6.16 4.15 4.56
C ARG A 79 5.95 2.76 3.95
N LEU A 80 5.05 1.96 4.52
CA LEU A 80 4.71 0.64 3.97
C LEU A 80 4.01 0.77 2.61
N ALA A 81 3.09 1.73 2.47
CA ALA A 81 2.44 2.02 1.21
C ALA A 81 3.44 2.45 0.12
N ASN A 82 4.44 3.28 0.47
CA ASN A 82 5.50 3.67 -0.45
C ASN A 82 6.38 2.49 -0.89
N ILE A 83 6.72 1.58 0.03
CA ILE A 83 7.48 0.35 -0.31
C ILE A 83 6.67 -0.51 -1.30
N ALA A 84 5.40 -0.77 -1.01
CA ALA A 84 4.52 -1.54 -1.88
C ALA A 84 4.39 -0.90 -3.27
N ALA A 85 4.21 0.41 -3.33
CA ALA A 85 4.12 1.17 -4.57
C ALA A 85 5.41 1.06 -5.41
N ASN A 86 6.59 1.16 -4.77
CA ASN A 86 7.88 1.00 -5.45
C ASN A 86 8.11 -0.43 -5.96
N VAL A 87 7.69 -1.44 -5.21
CA VAL A 87 7.73 -2.85 -5.66
C VAL A 87 6.88 -3.01 -6.93
N LEU A 88 5.68 -2.45 -6.96
CA LEU A 88 4.81 -2.49 -8.14
C LEU A 88 5.40 -1.72 -9.32
N LEU A 89 6.02 -0.56 -9.07
CA LEU A 89 6.65 0.28 -10.09
C LEU A 89 7.78 -0.48 -10.81
N HIS A 90 8.58 -1.22 -10.06
CA HIS A 90 9.74 -1.99 -10.57
C HIS A 90 9.44 -3.47 -10.83
N SER A 91 8.15 -3.85 -10.79
CA SER A 91 7.71 -5.23 -11.00
C SER A 91 8.15 -5.77 -12.38
N PRO A 92 8.56 -7.05 -12.50
CA PRO A 92 8.83 -7.70 -13.78
C PRO A 92 7.61 -7.74 -14.70
N HIS A 93 6.39 -7.58 -14.17
CA HIS A 93 5.14 -7.49 -14.96
C HIS A 93 4.91 -6.12 -15.62
N ARG A 94 5.85 -5.19 -15.50
CA ARG A 94 5.72 -3.84 -16.11
C ARG A 94 5.53 -3.92 -17.63
N SER A 95 6.26 -4.79 -18.32
CA SER A 95 6.15 -4.95 -19.78
C SER A 95 4.74 -5.37 -20.20
N ALA A 96 4.13 -6.32 -19.49
CA ALA A 96 2.76 -6.77 -19.77
C ALA A 96 1.73 -5.67 -19.54
N ARG A 97 1.85 -4.92 -18.43
CA ARG A 97 0.97 -3.77 -18.16
C ARG A 97 1.10 -2.70 -19.24
N ARG A 98 2.33 -2.41 -19.65
CA ARG A 98 2.61 -1.43 -20.69
C ARG A 98 2.00 -1.82 -22.04
N ALA A 99 2.12 -3.08 -22.45
CA ALA A 99 1.52 -3.58 -23.68
C ALA A 99 -0.01 -3.39 -23.70
N ILE A 100 -0.69 -3.68 -22.58
CA ILE A 100 -2.13 -3.45 -22.45
C ILE A 100 -2.49 -1.96 -22.59
N LEU A 101 -1.68 -1.07 -22.00
CA LEU A 101 -1.91 0.38 -22.12
C LEU A 101 -1.64 0.88 -23.55
N GLU A 102 -0.66 0.34 -24.26
CA GLU A 102 -0.35 0.68 -25.63
C GLU A 102 -1.52 0.30 -26.54
N GLU A 103 -2.06 -0.91 -26.42
CA GLU A 103 -3.26 -1.35 -27.11
C GLU A 103 -4.48 -0.45 -26.83
N LEU A 104 -4.64 -0.02 -25.57
CA LEU A 104 -5.71 0.88 -25.20
C LEU A 104 -5.55 2.25 -25.84
N VAL A 105 -4.33 2.83 -25.82
CA VAL A 105 -4.03 4.12 -26.45
C VAL A 105 -4.32 4.07 -27.96
N GLU A 106 -3.93 2.98 -28.64
CA GLU A 106 -4.24 2.78 -30.07
C GLU A 106 -5.76 2.76 -30.33
N LYS A 107 -6.54 2.15 -29.44
CA LYS A 107 -7.99 2.05 -29.60
C LYS A 107 -8.72 3.35 -29.31
N VAL A 108 -8.30 4.11 -28.28
CA VAL A 108 -9.02 5.31 -27.82
C VAL A 108 -8.44 6.61 -28.38
N GLY A 109 -7.21 6.60 -28.91
CA GLY A 109 -6.51 7.77 -29.41
C GLY A 109 -6.03 8.76 -28.34
N GLU A 110 -6.15 8.41 -27.07
CA GLU A 110 -5.84 9.28 -25.92
C GLU A 110 -4.76 8.69 -25.02
N THR A 111 -4.06 9.56 -24.28
CA THR A 111 -3.09 9.15 -23.28
C THR A 111 -3.73 8.34 -22.16
N CYS A 112 -3.22 7.15 -21.93
CA CYS A 112 -3.70 6.25 -20.87
C CYS A 112 -2.69 6.10 -19.73
N ASN A 113 -3.21 6.04 -18.51
CA ASN A 113 -2.41 5.92 -17.30
C ASN A 113 -2.92 4.78 -16.43
N LEU A 114 -2.00 4.01 -15.84
CA LEU A 114 -2.28 3.13 -14.73
C LEU A 114 -1.80 3.80 -13.45
N THR A 115 -2.71 4.02 -12.51
CA THR A 115 -2.42 4.75 -11.27
C THR A 115 -2.87 3.99 -10.05
N ILE A 116 -2.22 4.23 -8.92
CA ILE A 116 -2.61 3.72 -7.59
C ILE A 116 -2.70 4.86 -6.58
N PRO A 117 -3.58 4.76 -5.58
CA PRO A 117 -3.54 5.67 -4.44
C PRO A 117 -2.30 5.41 -3.59
N ASN A 118 -1.64 6.47 -3.13
CA ASN A 118 -0.47 6.40 -2.27
C ASN A 118 -0.48 7.57 -1.28
N GLY A 119 -1.08 7.36 -0.10
CA GLY A 119 -1.29 8.41 0.89
C GLY A 119 -2.16 9.54 0.33
N HIS A 120 -1.64 10.77 0.37
CA HIS A 120 -2.30 11.97 -0.16
C HIS A 120 -2.12 12.18 -1.67
N TYR A 121 -1.49 11.23 -2.34
CA TYR A 121 -1.15 11.32 -3.76
C TYR A 121 -1.75 10.15 -4.54
N VAL A 122 -1.85 10.36 -5.84
CA VAL A 122 -1.97 9.30 -6.84
C VAL A 122 -0.59 9.11 -7.44
N MET A 123 -0.09 7.87 -7.47
CA MET A 123 1.15 7.52 -8.13
C MET A 123 0.88 6.84 -9.48
N TYR A 124 1.61 7.26 -10.49
CA TYR A 124 1.57 6.68 -11.82
C TYR A 124 2.45 5.43 -11.84
N LEU A 125 1.87 4.25 -12.03
CA LEU A 125 2.63 2.99 -12.23
C LEU A 125 3.14 2.87 -13.66
N ASP A 126 2.28 3.19 -14.63
CA ASP A 126 2.63 3.23 -16.04
C ASP A 126 1.84 4.36 -16.73
N ARG A 127 2.41 4.86 -17.84
CA ARG A 127 1.82 5.88 -18.70
C ARG A 127 2.23 5.61 -20.14
N VAL A 128 1.26 5.62 -21.04
CA VAL A 128 1.47 5.60 -22.48
C VAL A 128 0.80 6.83 -23.09
N GLU A 129 1.58 7.61 -23.79
CA GLU A 129 1.13 8.88 -24.39
C GLU A 129 0.54 8.66 -25.76
N SER A 130 -0.51 9.39 -26.07
CA SER A 130 -1.03 9.54 -27.43
C SER A 130 -0.09 10.41 -28.28
N SER A 131 -0.36 10.45 -29.58
CA SER A 131 0.39 11.27 -30.53
C SER A 131 0.08 12.78 -30.48
N TRP A 132 -0.78 13.23 -29.55
CA TRP A 132 -1.13 14.64 -29.43
C TRP A 132 0.07 15.52 -29.09
N PRO A 133 0.19 16.73 -29.71
CA PRO A 133 1.33 17.63 -29.47
C PRO A 133 1.35 18.20 -28.05
N LEU A 134 0.16 18.43 -27.44
CA LEU A 134 0.06 18.94 -26.08
C LEU A 134 0.27 17.82 -25.08
N ARG A 135 1.31 17.91 -24.24
CA ARG A 135 1.67 16.86 -23.28
C ARG A 135 1.87 17.45 -21.89
N ILE A 136 1.37 16.73 -20.90
CA ILE A 136 1.72 16.98 -19.50
C ILE A 136 2.93 16.08 -19.17
N ASN A 137 4.00 16.69 -18.70
CA ASN A 137 5.25 15.96 -18.38
C ASN A 137 5.10 15.12 -17.08
N LEU A 138 4.38 14.00 -17.19
CA LEU A 138 4.24 12.99 -16.15
C LEU A 138 4.80 11.66 -16.66
N HIS A 139 5.43 10.91 -15.76
CA HIS A 139 6.04 9.61 -16.07
C HIS A 139 5.73 8.58 -14.98
N ALA A 140 6.07 7.33 -15.19
CA ALA A 140 5.99 6.30 -14.16
C ALA A 140 6.79 6.74 -12.91
N GLY A 141 6.18 6.64 -11.74
CA GLY A 141 6.70 7.16 -10.47
C GLY A 141 6.26 8.58 -10.13
N SER A 142 5.71 9.36 -11.08
CA SER A 142 5.16 10.68 -10.78
C SER A 142 4.02 10.60 -9.76
N LYS A 143 3.98 11.57 -8.83
CA LYS A 143 2.95 11.71 -7.82
C LYS A 143 2.16 13.00 -8.07
N VAL A 144 0.84 12.92 -8.06
CA VAL A 144 -0.05 14.07 -8.15
C VAL A 144 -1.00 14.09 -6.95
N PRO A 145 -1.39 15.26 -6.43
CA PRO A 145 -2.30 15.32 -5.29
C PRO A 145 -3.62 14.61 -5.57
N LEU A 146 -4.09 13.83 -4.60
CA LEU A 146 -5.29 13.01 -4.71
C LEU A 146 -6.54 13.87 -4.93
N TYR A 147 -6.63 15.03 -4.24
CA TYR A 147 -7.77 15.95 -4.35
C TYR A 147 -7.80 16.73 -5.69
N ALA A 148 -6.66 16.90 -6.35
CA ALA A 148 -6.53 17.74 -7.55
C ALA A 148 -6.64 16.95 -8.87
N SER A 149 -6.48 15.63 -8.86
CA SER A 149 -6.47 14.80 -10.06
C SER A 149 -7.80 14.07 -10.29
N ALA A 150 -8.14 13.78 -11.55
CA ALA A 150 -9.34 13.02 -11.91
C ALA A 150 -9.33 11.61 -11.30
N SER A 151 -8.22 10.89 -11.44
CA SER A 151 -8.03 9.57 -10.82
C SER A 151 -8.11 9.62 -9.29
N GLY A 152 -7.54 10.67 -8.67
CA GLY A 152 -7.64 10.86 -7.23
C GLY A 152 -9.07 11.10 -6.74
N LYS A 153 -9.84 11.88 -7.46
CA LYS A 153 -11.28 12.08 -7.17
C LYS A 153 -12.07 10.78 -7.28
N LEU A 154 -11.75 9.93 -8.26
CA LEU A 154 -12.34 8.60 -8.38
C LEU A 154 -11.98 7.70 -7.19
N PHE A 155 -10.70 7.65 -6.79
CA PHE A 155 -10.29 6.90 -5.61
C PHE A 155 -11.01 7.39 -4.35
N LEU A 156 -11.10 8.70 -4.13
CA LEU A 156 -11.83 9.27 -3.00
C LEU A 156 -13.32 8.93 -3.03
N ALA A 157 -13.96 8.98 -4.20
CA ALA A 157 -15.38 8.65 -4.36
C ALA A 157 -15.69 7.19 -3.99
N HIS A 158 -14.77 6.26 -4.32
CA HIS A 158 -14.93 4.83 -4.03
C HIS A 158 -14.34 4.42 -2.66
N SER A 159 -13.68 5.32 -1.95
CA SER A 159 -13.13 5.03 -0.62
C SER A 159 -14.22 5.05 0.46
N PRO A 160 -14.10 4.23 1.50
CA PRO A 160 -14.94 4.33 2.68
C PRO A 160 -14.95 5.77 3.24
N LYS A 161 -16.13 6.26 3.69
CA LYS A 161 -16.31 7.63 4.16
C LYS A 161 -15.22 8.07 5.16
N ARG A 162 -14.94 7.23 6.16
CA ARG A 162 -13.93 7.51 7.19
C ARG A 162 -12.52 7.72 6.60
N MET A 163 -12.12 6.90 5.63
CA MET A 163 -10.83 7.02 4.96
C MET A 163 -10.76 8.29 4.13
N ARG A 164 -11.81 8.58 3.37
CA ARG A 164 -11.94 9.80 2.57
C ARG A 164 -11.86 11.05 3.41
N ASP A 165 -12.65 11.13 4.50
CA ASP A 165 -12.67 12.28 5.41
C ASP A 165 -11.28 12.51 6.02
N ARG A 166 -10.59 11.47 6.45
CA ARG A 166 -9.21 11.54 6.96
C ARG A 166 -8.25 12.10 5.91
N LEU A 167 -8.27 11.56 4.70
CA LEU A 167 -7.38 11.99 3.62
C LEU A 167 -7.61 13.45 3.24
N LEU A 168 -8.86 13.91 3.22
CA LEU A 168 -9.20 15.30 2.89
C LEU A 168 -8.84 16.27 4.02
N THR A 169 -9.05 15.88 5.28
CA THR A 169 -8.73 16.74 6.44
C THR A 169 -7.23 16.93 6.63
N SER A 170 -6.42 15.89 6.33
CA SER A 170 -4.97 15.94 6.48
C SER A 170 -4.23 16.29 5.18
N ALA A 171 -4.96 16.57 4.08
CA ALA A 171 -4.34 16.92 2.81
C ALA A 171 -3.67 18.32 2.91
N PRO A 172 -2.41 18.45 2.46
CA PRO A 172 -1.80 19.76 2.26
C PRO A 172 -2.49 20.43 1.05
N LEU A 173 -3.58 21.15 1.31
CA LEU A 173 -4.27 21.92 0.26
C LEU A 173 -3.36 23.05 -0.18
N ILE A 174 -2.68 22.86 -1.30
CA ILE A 174 -1.94 23.92 -1.98
C ILE A 174 -2.95 24.65 -2.85
N ALA A 175 -3.15 25.94 -2.57
CA ALA A 175 -3.97 26.82 -3.39
C ALA A 175 -3.27 27.14 -4.71
#